data_ba83d8064f741ea37bdb7d33ce25c9d0
#
_entry.id   ba83d8064f741ea37bdb7d33ce25c9d0
#
_cell.length_a   1.000
_cell.length_b   1.000
_cell.length_c   1.000
_cell.angle_alpha   90.00
_cell.angle_beta   90.00
_cell.angle_gamma   90.00
#
_symmetry.space_group_name_H-M   'P 1'
#
loop_
_entity.id
_entity.type
_entity.pdbx_description
1 polymer ?
#
loop_
_entity_poly.entity_id
_entity_poly.type
_entity_poly.pdbx_seq_one_letter_code
_entity_poly.pdbx_strand_id
1 'polypeptide(L)'
;ENAALGNVLIAKLTGIDVRGRSSEAGYRLFDEWPQAQAGLLARLTQQPYVAHNATFEHSWFMLNVAGYAESYRAGRITIIDTLPMSRQWVPGAVPTNEHPYGDNTLDAYAKRQGALDSAHNERHLGLEDSHIMLVAMKHHLAALKAQGKGPWGPTGRAGVGGKSCGRKR
;
A
#
# COMPACT_ATOMS: atom_id res chain seq x y z
N GLU A 1 3.41 17.13 -6.53
CA GLU A 1 2.90 16.62 -7.81
C GLU A 1 3.56 17.37 -8.96
N ASN A 2 3.97 16.66 -10.00
CA ASN A 2 4.53 17.31 -11.19
C ASN A 2 3.38 17.68 -12.14
N ALA A 3 3.01 18.94 -12.18
CA ALA A 3 1.88 19.44 -12.97
C ALA A 3 2.04 19.15 -14.48
N ALA A 4 3.29 19.09 -14.99
CA ALA A 4 3.58 18.77 -16.39
C ALA A 4 3.20 17.35 -16.78
N LEU A 5 3.10 16.43 -15.82
CA LEU A 5 2.71 15.03 -16.01
C LEU A 5 1.26 14.74 -15.62
N GLY A 6 0.46 15.78 -15.38
CA GLY A 6 -0.95 15.64 -15.01
C GLY A 6 -1.72 14.78 -16.00
N ASN A 7 -2.38 13.74 -15.47
CA ASN A 7 -3.11 12.77 -16.26
C ASN A 7 -4.62 13.05 -16.18
N VAL A 8 -5.29 13.08 -17.33
CA VAL A 8 -6.74 13.26 -17.43
C VAL A 8 -7.51 12.17 -16.66
N LEU A 9 -6.97 10.96 -16.58
CA LEU A 9 -7.57 9.87 -15.81
C LEU A 9 -7.56 10.17 -14.30
N ILE A 10 -6.49 10.74 -13.77
CA ILE A 10 -6.41 11.15 -12.36
C ILE A 10 -7.45 12.22 -12.06
N ALA A 11 -7.61 13.22 -12.94
CA ALA A 11 -8.62 14.25 -12.78
C ALA A 11 -10.06 13.67 -12.78
N LYS A 12 -10.32 12.65 -13.60
CA LYS A 12 -11.63 11.97 -13.63
C LYS A 12 -11.89 11.15 -12.36
N LEU A 13 -10.88 10.47 -11.84
CA LEU A 13 -11.01 9.64 -10.65
C LEU A 13 -11.16 10.46 -9.37
N THR A 14 -10.33 11.49 -9.21
CA THR A 14 -10.21 12.25 -7.96
C THR A 14 -10.99 13.57 -7.96
N GLY A 15 -11.45 14.03 -9.12
CA GLY A 15 -11.98 15.38 -9.30
C GLY A 15 -10.91 16.48 -9.24
N ILE A 16 -9.63 16.12 -9.15
CA ILE A 16 -8.51 17.06 -8.98
C ILE A 16 -7.71 17.14 -10.28
N ASP A 17 -7.74 18.27 -10.94
CA ASP A 17 -6.89 18.56 -12.10
C ASP A 17 -5.57 19.17 -11.63
N VAL A 18 -4.51 18.35 -11.62
CA VAL A 18 -3.17 18.78 -11.20
C VAL A 18 -2.44 19.65 -12.22
N ARG A 19 -2.92 19.70 -13.47
CA ARG A 19 -2.28 20.49 -14.55
C ARG A 19 -2.32 22.00 -14.30
N GLY A 20 -3.34 22.47 -13.57
CA GLY A 20 -3.45 23.87 -13.15
C GLY A 20 -2.71 24.20 -11.85
N ARG A 21 -2.04 23.22 -11.24
CA ARG A 21 -1.32 23.40 -9.98
C ARG A 21 0.16 23.64 -10.27
N SER A 22 0.57 24.89 -10.24
CA SER A 22 1.96 25.31 -10.39
C SER A 22 2.37 26.24 -9.26
N SER A 23 3.66 26.45 -9.08
CA SER A 23 4.20 27.44 -8.14
C SER A 23 3.72 28.86 -8.48
N GLU A 24 3.59 29.16 -9.77
CA GLU A 24 3.07 30.44 -10.27
C GLU A 24 1.59 30.66 -9.87
N ALA A 25 0.81 29.58 -9.81
CA ALA A 25 -0.57 29.61 -9.33
C ALA A 25 -0.68 29.54 -7.78
N GLY A 26 0.45 29.70 -7.07
CA GLY A 26 0.51 29.72 -5.61
C GLY A 26 0.48 28.34 -4.95
N TYR A 27 0.60 27.24 -5.71
CA TYR A 27 0.71 25.89 -5.16
C TYR A 27 2.16 25.57 -4.82
N ARG A 28 2.36 24.93 -3.68
CA ARG A 28 3.66 24.40 -3.30
C ARG A 28 3.79 22.96 -3.80
N LEU A 29 4.68 22.76 -4.77
CA LEU A 29 4.92 21.43 -5.33
C LEU A 29 5.84 20.63 -4.42
N PHE A 30 5.64 19.31 -4.37
CA PHE A 30 6.40 18.44 -3.48
C PHE A 30 7.88 18.35 -3.86
N ASP A 31 8.21 18.32 -5.15
CA ASP A 31 9.57 18.33 -5.68
C ASP A 31 10.31 19.66 -5.44
N GLU A 32 9.57 20.75 -5.24
CA GLU A 32 10.10 22.06 -4.89
C GLU A 32 10.10 22.31 -3.37
N TRP A 33 9.78 21.32 -2.55
CA TRP A 33 9.66 21.46 -1.10
C TRP A 33 10.55 20.46 -0.32
N PRO A 34 11.88 20.72 -0.23
CA PRO A 34 12.82 19.80 0.42
C PRO A 34 12.47 19.47 1.87
N GLN A 35 11.89 20.40 2.61
CA GLN A 35 11.48 20.17 4.01
C GLN A 35 10.34 19.16 4.11
N ALA A 36 9.40 19.16 3.16
CA ALA A 36 8.33 18.17 3.11
C ALA A 36 8.88 16.78 2.75
N GLN A 37 9.83 16.71 1.81
CA GLN A 37 10.52 15.45 1.46
C GLN A 37 11.28 14.89 2.65
N ALA A 38 12.06 15.71 3.34
CA ALA A 38 12.81 15.30 4.54
C ALA A 38 11.87 14.87 5.66
N GLY A 39 10.77 15.59 5.88
CA GLY A 39 9.75 15.23 6.86
C GLY A 39 9.06 13.92 6.54
N LEU A 40 8.76 13.66 5.27
CA LEU A 40 8.20 12.38 4.83
C LEU A 40 9.19 11.24 5.05
N LEU A 41 10.45 11.40 4.62
CA LEU A 41 11.49 10.39 4.80
C LEU A 41 11.70 10.05 6.29
N ALA A 42 11.72 11.07 7.14
CA ALA A 42 11.86 10.87 8.59
C ALA A 42 10.71 9.99 9.13
N ARG A 43 9.47 10.22 8.73
CA ARG A 43 8.32 9.40 9.12
C ARG A 43 8.43 7.97 8.61
N LEU A 44 8.79 7.78 7.34
CA LEU A 44 8.95 6.47 6.72
C LEU A 44 10.06 5.63 7.36
N THR A 45 11.07 6.27 7.97
CA THR A 45 12.15 5.58 8.69
C THR A 45 11.85 5.35 10.18
N GLN A 46 10.92 6.08 10.76
CA GLN A 46 10.54 5.97 12.18
C GLN A 46 9.47 4.91 12.43
N GLN A 47 8.61 4.66 11.47
CA GLN A 47 7.50 3.73 11.58
C GLN A 47 7.22 3.01 10.26
N PRO A 48 6.68 1.77 10.29
CA PRO A 48 6.22 1.13 9.08
C PRO A 48 5.16 1.97 8.38
N TYR A 49 5.20 2.02 7.05
CA TYR A 49 4.07 2.52 6.30
C TYR A 49 3.24 1.36 5.73
N VAL A 50 1.94 1.60 5.64
CA VAL A 50 0.96 0.63 5.14
C VAL A 50 0.43 1.13 3.80
N ALA A 51 0.33 0.24 2.84
CA ALA A 51 -0.28 0.52 1.56
C ALA A 51 -1.10 -0.69 1.08
N HIS A 52 -1.98 -0.47 0.11
CA HIS A 52 -2.68 -1.52 -0.61
C HIS A 52 -2.14 -1.59 -2.04
N ASN A 53 -1.39 -2.64 -2.37
CA ASN A 53 -0.52 -2.71 -3.55
C ASN A 53 0.69 -1.75 -3.42
N ALA A 54 1.46 -1.97 -2.37
CA ALA A 54 2.57 -1.10 -1.97
C ALA A 54 3.66 -0.90 -3.05
N THR A 55 3.64 -1.69 -4.11
CA THR A 55 4.55 -1.50 -5.25
C THR A 55 4.39 -0.12 -5.88
N PHE A 56 3.17 0.43 -5.89
CA PHE A 56 2.90 1.75 -6.44
C PHE A 56 3.59 2.84 -5.61
N GLU A 57 3.31 2.90 -4.31
CA GLU A 57 3.89 3.89 -3.40
C GLU A 57 5.41 3.74 -3.30
N HIS A 58 5.90 2.50 -3.22
CA HIS A 58 7.33 2.22 -3.18
C HIS A 58 8.05 2.75 -4.42
N SER A 59 7.52 2.49 -5.61
CA SER A 59 8.09 2.98 -6.86
C SER A 59 8.09 4.51 -6.92
N TRP A 60 7.00 5.12 -6.46
CA TRP A 60 6.89 6.57 -6.42
C TRP A 60 7.90 7.19 -5.45
N PHE A 61 8.05 6.63 -4.24
CA PHE A 61 9.03 7.10 -3.26
C PHE A 61 10.46 6.92 -3.75
N MET A 62 10.77 5.80 -4.41
CA MET A 62 12.08 5.54 -5.01
C MET A 62 12.49 6.63 -6.02
N LEU A 63 11.53 7.17 -6.75
CA LEU A 63 11.78 8.17 -7.80
C LEU A 63 11.74 9.61 -7.28
N ASN A 64 10.94 9.89 -6.24
CA ASN A 64 10.58 11.27 -5.91
C ASN A 64 11.00 11.71 -4.50
N VAL A 65 11.50 10.81 -3.65
CA VAL A 65 11.88 11.17 -2.27
C VAL A 65 13.39 10.98 -2.10
N ALA A 66 14.09 12.09 -1.96
CA ALA A 66 15.54 12.07 -1.75
C ALA A 66 15.92 11.26 -0.49
N GLY A 67 16.87 10.33 -0.63
CA GLY A 67 17.33 9.47 0.47
C GLY A 67 16.44 8.26 0.77
N TYR A 68 15.31 8.11 0.08
CA TYR A 68 14.44 6.93 0.26
C TYR A 68 15.14 5.63 -0.18
N ALA A 69 15.72 5.63 -1.36
CA ALA A 69 16.38 4.45 -1.92
C ALA A 69 17.51 3.91 -1.01
N GLU A 70 18.33 4.81 -0.48
CA GLU A 70 19.42 4.47 0.46
C GLU A 70 18.86 3.94 1.78
N SER A 71 17.81 4.58 2.29
CA SER A 71 17.15 4.17 3.53
C SER A 71 16.49 2.80 3.42
N TYR A 72 15.86 2.53 2.26
CA TYR A 72 15.25 1.23 1.98
C TYR A 72 16.31 0.13 1.86
N ARG A 73 17.39 0.34 1.08
CA ARG A 73 18.50 -0.63 0.95
C ARG A 73 19.21 -0.89 2.27
N ALA A 74 19.26 0.11 3.15
CA ALA A 74 19.81 -0.02 4.51
C ALA A 74 18.83 -0.69 5.50
N GLY A 75 17.66 -1.13 5.07
CA GLY A 75 16.66 -1.80 5.91
C GLY A 75 15.98 -0.88 6.94
N ARG A 76 16.05 0.44 6.76
CA ARG A 76 15.43 1.41 7.69
C ARG A 76 13.96 1.68 7.39
N ILE A 77 13.45 1.21 6.25
CA ILE A 77 12.05 1.39 5.84
C ILE A 77 11.37 0.04 5.86
N THR A 78 10.27 -0.04 6.58
CA THR A 78 9.40 -1.22 6.65
C THR A 78 8.11 -0.95 5.91
N ILE A 79 7.74 -1.85 5.01
CA ILE A 79 6.53 -1.77 4.19
C ILE A 79 5.56 -2.86 4.63
N ILE A 80 4.30 -2.50 4.87
CA ILE A 80 3.21 -3.43 5.10
C ILE A 80 2.26 -3.32 3.92
N ASP A 81 2.17 -4.38 3.12
CA ASP A 81 1.25 -4.44 1.98
C ASP A 81 0.02 -5.24 2.35
N THR A 82 -1.15 -4.61 2.29
CA THR A 82 -2.42 -5.27 2.61
C THR A 82 -2.99 -6.08 1.44
N LEU A 83 -2.48 -5.91 0.21
CA LEU A 83 -2.93 -6.70 -0.93
C LEU A 83 -2.61 -8.20 -0.79
N PRO A 84 -1.40 -8.63 -0.40
CA PRO A 84 -1.14 -10.03 -0.07
C PRO A 84 -2.01 -10.55 1.07
N MET A 85 -2.28 -9.73 2.09
CA MET A 85 -3.19 -10.10 3.18
C MET A 85 -4.60 -10.37 2.67
N SER A 86 -5.11 -9.51 1.77
CA SER A 86 -6.42 -9.67 1.14
C SER A 86 -6.52 -10.97 0.33
N ARG A 87 -5.44 -11.35 -0.37
CA ARG A 87 -5.39 -12.56 -1.21
C ARG A 87 -5.21 -13.84 -0.42
N GLN A 88 -4.40 -13.82 0.62
CA GLN A 88 -3.88 -15.02 1.28
C GLN A 88 -4.71 -15.45 2.49
N TRP A 89 -5.22 -14.51 3.28
CA TRP A 89 -5.91 -14.79 4.53
C TRP A 89 -7.37 -14.38 4.45
N VAL A 90 -8.21 -15.33 4.31
CA VAL A 90 -9.65 -15.27 4.01
C VAL A 90 -10.53 -14.79 5.16
N PRO A 91 -11.72 -14.31 4.83
CA PRO A 91 -12.46 -14.57 3.60
C PRO A 91 -11.87 -13.76 2.44
N GLY A 92 -11.06 -14.45 1.61
CA GLY A 92 -10.52 -13.88 0.40
C GLY A 92 -11.62 -13.60 -0.62
N ALA A 93 -11.28 -12.87 -1.65
CA ALA A 93 -12.16 -12.67 -2.77
C ALA A 93 -12.40 -14.01 -3.49
N VAL A 94 -13.63 -14.24 -3.90
CA VAL A 94 -13.95 -15.41 -4.73
C VAL A 94 -13.43 -15.16 -6.15
N PRO A 95 -12.65 -16.08 -6.71
CA PRO A 95 -12.20 -15.96 -8.10
C PRO A 95 -13.37 -15.90 -9.08
N THR A 96 -13.24 -15.04 -10.08
CA THR A 96 -14.16 -14.91 -11.22
C THR A 96 -13.36 -14.94 -12.51
N ASN A 97 -14.04 -14.99 -13.66
CA ASN A 97 -13.36 -14.91 -14.95
C ASN A 97 -12.62 -13.58 -15.15
N GLU A 98 -13.17 -12.48 -14.62
CA GLU A 98 -12.57 -11.14 -14.70
C GLU A 98 -11.45 -10.96 -13.66
N HIS A 99 -11.60 -11.61 -12.52
CA HIS A 99 -10.65 -11.55 -11.41
C HIS A 99 -10.23 -12.96 -10.98
N PRO A 100 -9.25 -13.58 -11.67
CA PRO A 100 -8.85 -14.96 -11.40
C PRO A 100 -8.34 -15.21 -9.97
N TYR A 101 -7.91 -14.16 -9.28
CA TYR A 101 -7.48 -14.20 -7.88
C TYR A 101 -8.53 -13.58 -6.93
N GLY A 102 -9.76 -13.37 -7.43
CA GLY A 102 -10.79 -12.59 -6.77
C GLY A 102 -10.57 -11.09 -6.87
N ASP A 103 -11.63 -10.32 -6.63
CA ASP A 103 -11.53 -8.87 -6.55
C ASP A 103 -10.84 -8.47 -5.24
N ASN A 104 -9.59 -8.02 -5.36
CA ASN A 104 -8.74 -7.58 -4.26
C ASN A 104 -8.39 -6.08 -4.38
N THR A 105 -9.23 -5.29 -5.02
CA THR A 105 -9.15 -3.82 -4.92
C THR A 105 -9.30 -3.38 -3.47
N LEU A 106 -8.85 -2.18 -3.13
CA LEU A 106 -9.04 -1.62 -1.79
C LEU A 106 -10.52 -1.55 -1.43
N ASP A 107 -11.38 -1.13 -2.35
CA ASP A 107 -12.83 -1.09 -2.20
C ASP A 107 -13.40 -2.46 -1.80
N ALA A 108 -13.09 -3.49 -2.58
CA ALA A 108 -13.58 -4.85 -2.32
C ALA A 108 -13.02 -5.42 -1.01
N TYR A 109 -11.75 -5.15 -0.71
CA TYR A 109 -11.12 -5.56 0.54
C TYR A 109 -11.78 -4.87 1.74
N ALA A 110 -11.99 -3.56 1.67
CA ALA A 110 -12.61 -2.78 2.74
C ALA A 110 -14.06 -3.22 3.02
N LYS A 111 -14.84 -3.48 1.97
CA LYS A 111 -16.21 -4.01 2.09
C LYS A 111 -16.23 -5.39 2.76
N ARG A 112 -15.34 -6.30 2.36
CA ARG A 112 -15.23 -7.63 2.99
C ARG A 112 -14.86 -7.57 4.46
N GLN A 113 -14.07 -6.56 4.86
CA GLN A 113 -13.65 -6.37 6.25
C GLN A 113 -14.60 -5.49 7.06
N GLY A 114 -15.71 -5.02 6.46
CA GLY A 114 -16.68 -4.14 7.14
C GLY A 114 -16.12 -2.76 7.47
N ALA A 115 -15.12 -2.30 6.72
CA ALA A 115 -14.55 -0.96 6.85
C ALA A 115 -15.22 0.05 5.91
N LEU A 116 -15.92 -0.42 4.91
CA LEU A 116 -16.70 0.36 3.96
C LEU A 116 -18.07 -0.30 3.78
N ASP A 117 -19.11 0.51 3.74
CA ASP A 117 -20.46 0.05 3.45
C ASP A 117 -20.55 -0.48 2.00
N SER A 118 -21.31 -1.55 1.79
CA SER A 118 -21.50 -2.15 0.45
C SER A 118 -22.14 -1.20 -0.55
N ALA A 119 -22.92 -0.23 -0.08
CA ALA A 119 -23.60 0.79 -0.93
C ALA A 119 -22.66 1.96 -1.31
N HIS A 120 -21.51 2.08 -0.69
CA HIS A 120 -20.55 3.13 -0.94
C HIS A 120 -19.30 2.59 -1.65
N ASN A 121 -18.65 3.44 -2.43
CA ASN A 121 -17.36 3.14 -3.04
C ASN A 121 -16.30 4.08 -2.50
N GLU A 122 -15.03 3.65 -2.51
CA GLU A 122 -13.91 4.54 -2.23
C GLU A 122 -13.92 5.72 -3.23
N ARG A 123 -13.51 6.90 -2.77
CA ARG A 123 -13.54 8.12 -3.58
C ARG A 123 -12.17 8.48 -4.18
N HIS A 124 -11.17 7.66 -3.99
CA HIS A 124 -9.78 7.91 -4.40
C HIS A 124 -9.23 9.24 -3.87
N LEU A 125 -9.59 9.59 -2.63
CA LEU A 125 -9.18 10.80 -1.94
C LEU A 125 -8.09 10.49 -0.90
N GLY A 126 -6.99 9.94 -1.30
CA GLY A 126 -5.79 9.62 -0.54
C GLY A 126 -5.90 9.48 0.98
N LEU A 127 -6.34 10.51 1.70
CA LEU A 127 -6.50 10.47 3.16
C LEU A 127 -7.66 9.55 3.58
N GLU A 128 -8.77 9.60 2.87
CA GLU A 128 -9.94 8.76 3.14
C GLU A 128 -9.61 7.30 2.84
N ASP A 129 -8.99 7.02 1.69
CA ASP A 129 -8.56 5.67 1.28
C ASP A 129 -7.56 5.10 2.29
N SER A 130 -6.63 5.92 2.79
CA SER A 130 -5.69 5.53 3.85
C SER A 130 -6.41 5.16 5.14
N HIS A 131 -7.44 5.91 5.54
CA HIS A 131 -8.24 5.60 6.72
C HIS A 131 -9.01 4.29 6.55
N ILE A 132 -9.71 4.13 5.43
CA ILE A 132 -10.46 2.92 5.08
C ILE A 132 -9.54 1.70 5.10
N MET A 133 -8.36 1.81 4.49
CA MET A 133 -7.36 0.74 4.45
C MET A 133 -6.90 0.32 5.85
N LEU A 134 -6.60 1.28 6.73
CA LEU A 134 -6.17 1.00 8.09
C LEU A 134 -7.27 0.34 8.92
N VAL A 135 -8.52 0.78 8.77
CA VAL A 135 -9.68 0.16 9.43
C VAL A 135 -9.88 -1.26 8.92
N ALA A 136 -9.83 -1.47 7.60
CA ALA A 136 -9.95 -2.80 7.00
C ALA A 136 -8.85 -3.75 7.50
N MET A 137 -7.60 -3.30 7.52
CA MET A 137 -6.48 -4.07 8.06
C MET A 137 -6.68 -4.42 9.53
N LYS A 138 -7.13 -3.47 10.34
CA LYS A 138 -7.42 -3.68 11.77
C LYS A 138 -8.48 -4.76 11.99
N HIS A 139 -9.59 -4.69 11.26
CA HIS A 139 -10.66 -5.68 11.34
C HIS A 139 -10.18 -7.06 10.90
N HIS A 140 -9.44 -7.12 9.78
CA HIS A 140 -8.89 -8.37 9.26
C HIS A 140 -7.93 -9.02 10.26
N LEU A 141 -6.98 -8.26 10.82
CA LEU A 141 -6.07 -8.78 11.83
C LEU A 141 -6.80 -9.26 13.10
N ALA A 142 -7.83 -8.55 13.55
CA ALA A 142 -8.64 -8.98 14.67
C ALA A 142 -9.36 -10.31 14.40
N ALA A 143 -9.94 -10.47 13.21
CA ALA A 143 -10.59 -11.72 12.79
C ALA A 143 -9.60 -12.89 12.68
N LEU A 144 -8.42 -12.66 12.10
CA LEU A 144 -7.36 -13.66 12.02
C LEU A 144 -6.87 -14.09 13.40
N LYS A 145 -6.69 -13.13 14.31
CA LYS A 145 -6.29 -13.40 15.69
C LYS A 145 -7.33 -14.27 16.40
N ALA A 146 -8.61 -13.92 16.29
CA ALA A 146 -9.71 -14.69 16.90
C ALA A 146 -9.78 -16.14 16.37
N GLN A 147 -9.35 -16.37 15.12
CA GLN A 147 -9.33 -17.68 14.49
C GLN A 147 -8.00 -18.44 14.67
N GLY A 148 -7.01 -17.85 15.33
CA GLY A 148 -5.66 -18.41 15.42
C GLY A 148 -4.99 -18.57 14.05
N LYS A 149 -5.24 -17.64 13.12
CA LYS A 149 -4.74 -17.66 11.75
C LYS A 149 -3.78 -16.48 11.49
N GLY A 150 -3.23 -16.43 10.28
CA GLY A 150 -2.28 -15.38 9.89
C GLY A 150 -1.05 -15.39 10.78
N PRO A 151 -0.59 -14.22 11.28
CA PRO A 151 0.58 -14.13 12.15
C PRO A 151 0.45 -14.88 13.50
N TRP A 152 -0.77 -15.22 13.90
CA TRP A 152 -1.08 -15.95 15.14
C TRP A 152 -1.42 -17.42 14.89
N GLY A 153 -1.35 -17.88 13.65
CA GLY A 153 -1.53 -19.28 13.30
C GLY A 153 -0.36 -20.13 13.77
N PRO A 154 -0.51 -21.47 13.77
CA PRO A 154 0.63 -22.32 13.97
C PRO A 154 1.70 -21.92 12.96
N THR A 155 2.86 -21.54 13.47
CA THR A 155 4.02 -21.25 12.62
C THR A 155 4.39 -22.53 11.90
N GLY A 156 3.77 -22.76 10.76
CA GLY A 156 4.30 -23.70 9.81
C GLY A 156 5.72 -23.22 9.55
N ARG A 157 6.71 -23.92 10.08
CA ARG A 157 8.06 -23.83 9.58
C ARG A 157 7.94 -24.11 8.09
N ALA A 158 7.85 -23.05 7.29
CA ALA A 158 8.21 -23.13 5.89
C ALA A 158 9.64 -23.66 5.95
N GLY A 159 9.78 -24.94 5.69
CA GLY A 159 11.07 -25.58 5.67
C GLY A 159 11.94 -24.82 4.67
N VAL A 160 12.83 -24.04 5.18
CA VAL A 160 14.01 -23.64 4.45
C VAL A 160 14.79 -24.94 4.28
N GLY A 161 14.38 -25.69 3.26
CA GLY A 161 15.12 -26.84 2.77
C GLY A 161 16.45 -26.32 2.26
N GLY A 162 17.40 -26.21 3.17
CA GLY A 162 18.80 -26.08 2.84
C GLY A 162 19.19 -27.28 1.99
N LYS A 163 19.19 -27.13 0.67
CA LYS A 163 19.89 -28.04 -0.21
C LYS A 163 21.37 -27.94 0.14
N SER A 164 21.79 -28.82 1.04
CA SER A 164 23.19 -29.15 1.24
C SER A 164 23.77 -29.53 -0.12
N CYS A 165 24.55 -28.66 -0.71
CA CYS A 165 25.35 -28.96 -1.89
C CYS A 165 26.49 -29.90 -1.43
N GLY A 166 26.23 -31.20 -1.49
CA GLY A 166 27.23 -32.24 -1.24
C GLY A 166 28.31 -32.16 -2.30
N ARG A 167 29.46 -31.58 -1.95
CA ARG A 167 30.70 -31.70 -2.69
C ARG A 167 31.15 -33.15 -2.61
N LYS A 168 30.99 -33.92 -3.67
CA LYS A 168 31.69 -35.21 -3.83
C LYS A 168 33.14 -34.89 -4.24
N ARG A 169 34.05 -35.44 -3.46
CA ARG A 169 35.46 -35.57 -3.81
C ARG A 169 35.65 -36.64 -4.90
#